data_c53e8bcbb8269118218170c8c7cbf473
#
_entry.id   c53e8bcbb8269118218170c8c7cbf473
#
_cell.length_a   1.000
_cell.length_b   1.000
_cell.length_c   1.000
_cell.angle_alpha   90.00
_cell.angle_beta   90.00
_cell.angle_gamma   90.00
#
_symmetry.space_group_name_H-M   'P 1'
#
loop_
_entity.id
_entity.type
_entity.pdbx_description
1 polymer ?
#
loop_
_entity_poly.entity_id
_entity_poly.type
_entity_poly.pdbx_seq_one_letter_code
_entity_poly.pdbx_strand_id
1 'polypeptide(L)'
;MRRLLPLLLVAAGLLLAGCGGDDSTDTSATDTITLPASSAGKVYWLRDGNVWPVARELPATDTAAAALDELLSGPSSEEEGDLEATSAIPSGTELEVEVAESVATVSASEDLSREALAQIVYTLTQFPTVTSVEVDGQTYTRKSFEDQTPAILVESPLPFAEVTSPLSASGTANTFEASFNYEVYDADGNLVGENFVTATSGTGTRGTFEFTTGDFDSISKLVVFEPSAEDGSKTKLVEIPLTSS
;
A
#
# COMPACT_ATOMS: atom_id res chain seq x y z
N MET A 1 53.28 32.92 2.99
CA MET A 1 53.36 33.78 1.78
C MET A 1 51.93 34.13 1.44
N ARG A 2 51.33 35.20 1.98
CA ARG A 2 51.21 36.62 1.60
C ARG A 2 50.98 36.85 0.11
N ARG A 3 49.76 37.31 -0.22
CA ARG A 3 49.36 38.46 -1.07
C ARG A 3 47.85 38.36 -1.27
N LEU A 4 46.98 39.17 -0.62
CA LEU A 4 46.62 40.59 -0.78
C LEU A 4 45.82 40.90 -2.08
N LEU A 5 44.61 41.43 -1.81
CA LEU A 5 43.58 42.14 -2.58
C LEU A 5 44.07 43.08 -3.67
N PRO A 6 43.19 43.57 -4.59
CA PRO A 6 42.43 44.75 -4.23
C PRO A 6 40.96 44.83 -4.72
N LEU A 7 40.17 45.44 -3.93
CA LEU A 7 39.02 46.32 -4.00
C LEU A 7 39.06 47.29 -5.20
N LEU A 8 37.95 47.43 -5.94
CA LEU A 8 37.65 48.63 -6.73
C LEU A 8 36.18 48.99 -6.63
N LEU A 9 35.93 50.10 -5.97
CA LEU A 9 34.70 50.86 -5.84
C LEU A 9 34.63 51.84 -6.99
N VAL A 10 33.50 51.96 -7.69
CA VAL A 10 33.15 53.19 -8.41
C VAL A 10 31.67 53.48 -8.21
N ALA A 11 31.43 54.69 -7.80
CA ALA A 11 30.17 55.27 -7.35
C ALA A 11 29.43 56.07 -8.44
N ALA A 12 28.15 56.24 -8.18
CA ALA A 12 27.33 57.44 -8.43
C ALA A 12 26.76 57.73 -9.82
N GLY A 13 25.47 57.91 -9.82
CA GLY A 13 24.68 58.63 -10.85
C GLY A 13 23.22 58.75 -10.43
N LEU A 14 22.86 59.84 -9.71
CA LEU A 14 21.51 60.28 -9.41
C LEU A 14 20.88 60.96 -10.65
N LEU A 15 19.53 60.93 -10.70
CA LEU A 15 18.54 61.99 -11.03
C LEU A 15 17.40 61.38 -11.89
N LEU A 16 16.13 61.59 -11.75
CA LEU A 16 15.14 62.41 -11.08
C LEU A 16 13.75 62.01 -11.59
N ALA A 17 12.82 61.95 -10.67
CA ALA A 17 11.41 62.36 -10.76
C ALA A 17 10.51 61.91 -11.90
N GLY A 18 9.45 61.21 -11.54
CA GLY A 18 8.19 61.03 -12.26
C GLY A 18 7.12 60.55 -11.25
N CYS A 19 6.28 61.52 -10.80
CA CYS A 19 5.04 61.21 -10.07
C CYS A 19 4.05 60.49 -10.98
N GLY A 20 3.42 59.43 -10.48
CA GLY A 20 2.26 58.78 -11.06
C GLY A 20 1.82 57.72 -10.06
N GLY A 21 0.80 58.04 -9.27
CA GLY A 21 0.23 57.08 -8.33
C GLY A 21 -0.55 56.03 -9.10
N ASP A 22 -0.41 54.79 -8.68
CA ASP A 22 -1.46 53.77 -8.70
C ASP A 22 -1.17 52.78 -7.60
N ASP A 23 -2.16 52.62 -6.79
CA ASP A 23 -2.28 51.71 -5.68
C ASP A 23 -2.17 50.28 -6.22
N SER A 24 -0.98 49.69 -6.24
CA SER A 24 -0.78 48.27 -6.45
C SER A 24 -0.49 47.67 -5.09
N THR A 25 -1.53 47.21 -4.42
CA THR A 25 -1.45 46.26 -3.34
C THR A 25 -0.69 45.05 -3.86
N ASP A 26 0.58 44.96 -3.50
CA ASP A 26 1.41 43.78 -3.66
C ASP A 26 0.85 42.72 -2.72
N THR A 27 -0.16 41.98 -3.21
CA THR A 27 -0.68 40.79 -2.57
C THR A 27 0.39 39.73 -2.81
N SER A 28 1.30 39.57 -1.86
CA SER A 28 2.12 38.38 -1.75
C SER A 28 1.17 37.19 -1.71
N ALA A 29 0.98 36.52 -2.84
CA ALA A 29 0.33 35.25 -2.90
C ALA A 29 1.19 34.28 -2.08
N THR A 30 0.78 34.07 -0.85
CA THR A 30 1.26 32.91 -0.09
C THR A 30 0.71 31.71 -0.83
N ASP A 31 1.56 31.04 -1.60
CA ASP A 31 1.25 29.71 -2.14
C ASP A 31 0.93 28.81 -0.96
N THR A 32 -0.34 28.71 -0.65
CA THR A 32 -0.84 27.73 0.30
C THR A 32 -0.70 26.38 -0.40
N ILE A 33 0.33 25.62 -0.02
CA ILE A 33 0.44 24.22 -0.42
C ILE A 33 -0.76 23.51 0.19
N THR A 34 -1.79 23.32 -0.61
CA THR A 34 -2.94 22.49 -0.24
C THR A 34 -2.46 21.06 -0.34
N LEU A 35 -2.20 20.42 0.79
CA LEU A 35 -1.97 18.97 0.85
C LEU A 35 -3.21 18.26 0.28
N PRO A 36 -3.05 17.13 -0.42
CA PRO A 36 -4.19 16.36 -0.89
C PRO A 36 -5.09 16.00 0.29
N ALA A 37 -6.39 16.12 0.08
CA ALA A 37 -7.39 15.86 1.12
C ALA A 37 -7.48 14.35 1.46
N SER A 38 -7.01 13.49 0.56
CA SER A 38 -6.98 12.02 0.72
C SER A 38 -5.65 11.43 0.23
N SER A 39 -5.35 10.24 0.69
CA SER A 39 -4.22 9.41 0.24
C SER A 39 -4.70 7.98 -0.02
N ALA A 40 -4.04 7.32 -0.97
CA ALA A 40 -4.27 5.89 -1.21
C ALA A 40 -3.81 5.06 0.00
N GLY A 41 -4.69 4.19 0.47
CA GLY A 41 -4.42 3.24 1.54
C GLY A 41 -5.04 1.90 1.25
N LYS A 42 -4.93 0.98 2.19
CA LYS A 42 -5.49 -0.37 2.13
C LYS A 42 -6.20 -0.71 3.42
N VAL A 43 -7.18 -1.59 3.33
CA VAL A 43 -7.63 -2.41 4.46
C VAL A 43 -7.36 -3.87 4.13
N TYR A 44 -7.18 -4.67 5.15
CA TYR A 44 -6.94 -6.11 4.97
C TYR A 44 -8.15 -6.89 5.48
N TRP A 45 -8.93 -7.39 4.53
CA TRP A 45 -9.99 -8.36 4.79
C TRP A 45 -9.42 -9.75 4.96
N LEU A 46 -10.29 -10.74 5.10
CA LEU A 46 -9.94 -12.15 5.04
C LEU A 46 -10.54 -12.77 3.79
N ARG A 47 -9.76 -13.61 3.12
CA ARG A 47 -10.19 -14.53 2.08
C ARG A 47 -9.61 -15.91 2.39
N ASP A 48 -10.45 -16.93 2.47
CA ASP A 48 -10.02 -18.29 2.86
C ASP A 48 -9.20 -18.30 4.18
N GLY A 49 -9.53 -17.43 5.14
CA GLY A 49 -8.83 -17.30 6.42
C GLY A 49 -7.49 -16.56 6.36
N ASN A 50 -7.07 -16.07 5.19
CA ASN A 50 -5.85 -15.31 5.01
C ASN A 50 -6.13 -13.83 4.78
N VAL A 51 -5.21 -12.97 5.19
CA VAL A 51 -5.29 -11.53 4.96
C VAL A 51 -5.27 -11.19 3.46
N TRP A 52 -6.15 -10.28 3.06
CA TRP A 52 -6.36 -9.89 1.67
C TRP A 52 -6.48 -8.37 1.55
N PRO A 53 -5.55 -7.67 0.88
CA PRO A 53 -5.57 -6.21 0.77
C PRO A 53 -6.56 -5.71 -0.26
N VAL A 54 -7.31 -4.67 0.10
CA VAL A 54 -8.22 -3.95 -0.79
C VAL A 54 -7.97 -2.45 -0.66
N ALA A 55 -8.07 -1.73 -1.78
CA ALA A 55 -7.82 -0.29 -1.84
C ALA A 55 -8.85 0.52 -1.04
N ARG A 56 -8.38 1.58 -0.39
CA ARG A 56 -9.22 2.62 0.25
C ARG A 56 -8.63 4.00 0.00
N GLU A 57 -9.50 4.98 -0.11
CA GLU A 57 -9.10 6.38 0.01
C GLU A 57 -9.20 6.79 1.48
N LEU A 58 -8.08 7.16 2.08
CA LEU A 58 -8.00 7.55 3.47
C LEU A 58 -7.72 9.06 3.57
N PRO A 59 -8.23 9.76 4.60
CA PRO A 59 -7.87 11.15 4.82
C PRO A 59 -6.36 11.28 5.08
N ALA A 60 -5.78 12.42 4.69
CA ALA A 60 -4.35 12.67 4.87
C ALA A 60 -3.95 12.91 6.33
N THR A 61 -4.92 13.15 7.22
CA THR A 61 -4.75 13.29 8.67
C THR A 61 -5.45 12.15 9.37
N ASP A 62 -4.92 11.73 10.52
CA ASP A 62 -5.47 10.63 11.33
C ASP A 62 -5.66 9.33 10.53
N THR A 63 -4.76 9.09 9.58
CA THR A 63 -4.87 8.01 8.58
C THR A 63 -4.95 6.62 9.21
N ALA A 64 -4.28 6.39 10.35
CA ALA A 64 -4.35 5.11 11.06
C ALA A 64 -5.74 4.87 11.67
N ALA A 65 -6.33 5.88 12.29
CA ALA A 65 -7.69 5.80 12.85
C ALA A 65 -8.72 5.59 11.72
N ALA A 66 -8.61 6.37 10.63
CA ALA A 66 -9.48 6.22 9.48
C ALA A 66 -9.37 4.83 8.82
N ALA A 67 -8.19 4.23 8.79
CA ALA A 67 -8.03 2.87 8.27
C ALA A 67 -8.71 1.82 9.18
N LEU A 68 -8.72 2.03 10.50
CA LEU A 68 -9.48 1.18 11.42
C LEU A 68 -11.00 1.41 11.29
N ASP A 69 -11.45 2.63 11.08
CA ASP A 69 -12.87 2.94 10.83
C ASP A 69 -13.36 2.23 9.56
N GLU A 70 -12.56 2.25 8.48
CA GLU A 70 -12.84 1.49 7.27
C GLU A 70 -12.88 -0.03 7.54
N LEU A 71 -11.94 -0.54 8.35
CA LEU A 71 -11.91 -1.94 8.74
C LEU A 71 -13.13 -2.34 9.59
N LEU A 72 -13.61 -1.46 10.48
CA LEU A 72 -14.83 -1.67 11.28
C LEU A 72 -16.11 -1.63 10.44
N SER A 73 -16.10 -0.90 9.32
CA SER A 73 -17.24 -0.82 8.41
C SER A 73 -17.53 -2.15 7.69
N GLY A 74 -16.56 -3.06 7.68
CA GLY A 74 -16.67 -4.35 6.99
C GLY A 74 -16.46 -4.24 5.48
N PRO A 75 -16.33 -5.38 4.77
CA PRO A 75 -16.26 -5.41 3.32
C PRO A 75 -17.57 -4.95 2.70
N SER A 76 -17.51 -4.32 1.54
CA SER A 76 -18.69 -3.98 0.74
C SER A 76 -19.34 -5.24 0.16
N SER A 77 -20.59 -5.15 -0.27
CA SER A 77 -21.26 -6.29 -0.93
C SER A 77 -20.61 -6.73 -2.23
N GLU A 78 -19.89 -5.84 -2.93
CA GLU A 78 -19.06 -6.18 -4.10
C GLU A 78 -17.82 -6.95 -3.68
N GLU A 79 -17.14 -6.52 -2.63
CA GLU A 79 -15.98 -7.23 -2.08
C GLU A 79 -16.36 -8.61 -1.50
N GLU A 80 -17.53 -8.72 -0.86
CA GLU A 80 -18.07 -10.00 -0.40
C GLU A 80 -18.40 -10.93 -1.58
N GLY A 81 -18.97 -10.39 -2.66
CA GLY A 81 -19.40 -11.17 -3.84
C GLY A 81 -18.22 -11.55 -4.75
N ASP A 82 -17.44 -10.57 -5.16
CA ASP A 82 -16.43 -10.75 -6.20
C ASP A 82 -15.05 -11.19 -5.66
N LEU A 83 -14.74 -10.82 -4.41
CA LEU A 83 -13.48 -11.17 -3.75
C LEU A 83 -13.63 -12.23 -2.66
N GLU A 84 -14.85 -12.64 -2.30
CA GLU A 84 -15.12 -13.53 -1.17
C GLU A 84 -14.54 -12.98 0.15
N ALA A 85 -14.50 -11.63 0.26
CA ALA A 85 -13.92 -10.94 1.40
C ALA A 85 -14.83 -11.06 2.63
N THR A 86 -14.21 -11.33 3.77
CA THR A 86 -14.90 -11.42 5.07
C THR A 86 -14.14 -10.65 6.14
N SER A 87 -14.81 -10.32 7.26
CA SER A 87 -14.19 -9.75 8.44
C SER A 87 -14.36 -10.69 9.64
N ALA A 88 -13.31 -10.81 10.45
CA ALA A 88 -13.34 -11.52 11.73
C ALA A 88 -13.55 -10.57 12.92
N ILE A 89 -13.62 -9.26 12.67
CA ILE A 89 -13.90 -8.29 13.73
C ILE A 89 -15.40 -8.36 14.05
N PRO A 90 -15.77 -8.59 15.33
CA PRO A 90 -17.18 -8.67 15.71
C PRO A 90 -17.93 -7.36 15.43
N SER A 91 -19.18 -7.46 15.01
CA SER A 91 -20.02 -6.27 14.79
C SER A 91 -20.25 -5.51 16.09
N GLY A 92 -20.03 -4.20 16.05
CA GLY A 92 -20.17 -3.33 17.22
C GLY A 92 -18.91 -3.19 18.06
N THR A 93 -17.79 -3.82 17.65
CA THR A 93 -16.50 -3.56 18.26
C THR A 93 -16.11 -2.09 18.05
N GLU A 94 -15.60 -1.45 19.11
CA GLU A 94 -14.99 -0.14 19.03
C GLU A 94 -13.48 -0.32 19.09
N LEU A 95 -12.74 0.36 18.21
CA LEU A 95 -11.28 0.38 18.17
C LEU A 95 -10.79 1.82 18.26
N GLU A 96 -9.85 2.07 19.15
CA GLU A 96 -9.12 3.33 19.23
C GLU A 96 -7.64 3.07 18.98
N VAL A 97 -6.94 3.98 18.28
CA VAL A 97 -5.52 3.84 17.98
C VAL A 97 -4.75 5.10 18.32
N GLU A 98 -3.59 4.91 18.96
CA GLU A 98 -2.58 5.93 19.16
C GLU A 98 -1.26 5.45 18.53
N VAL A 99 -0.62 6.29 17.72
CA VAL A 99 0.67 5.97 17.09
C VAL A 99 1.77 6.81 17.70
N ALA A 100 2.71 6.14 18.37
CA ALA A 100 3.89 6.77 18.97
C ALA A 100 5.12 5.87 18.79
N GLU A 101 6.29 6.45 18.54
CA GLU A 101 7.57 5.71 18.43
C GLU A 101 7.53 4.48 17.50
N SER A 102 6.76 4.58 16.41
CA SER A 102 6.54 3.52 15.42
C SER A 102 5.74 2.30 15.94
N VAL A 103 5.06 2.43 17.06
CA VAL A 103 4.11 1.47 17.61
C VAL A 103 2.70 2.06 17.50
N ALA A 104 1.76 1.30 16.97
CA ALA A 104 0.34 1.60 17.04
C ALA A 104 -0.26 0.85 18.24
N THR A 105 -0.65 1.58 19.28
CA THR A 105 -1.35 1.01 20.43
C THR A 105 -2.84 1.03 20.15
N VAL A 106 -3.47 -0.12 20.13
CA VAL A 106 -4.90 -0.29 19.83
C VAL A 106 -5.62 -0.75 21.09
N SER A 107 -6.69 -0.03 21.42
CA SER A 107 -7.65 -0.42 22.47
C SER A 107 -8.90 -0.97 21.78
N ALA A 108 -9.35 -2.14 22.18
CA ALA A 108 -10.56 -2.78 21.66
C ALA A 108 -11.60 -2.93 22.77
N SER A 109 -12.88 -2.73 22.45
CA SER A 109 -13.97 -2.89 23.41
C SER A 109 -14.29 -4.34 23.73
N GLU A 110 -13.79 -5.30 22.92
CA GLU A 110 -14.04 -6.73 23.05
C GLU A 110 -12.78 -7.55 22.77
N ASP A 111 -12.76 -8.81 23.20
CA ASP A 111 -11.70 -9.76 22.90
C ASP A 111 -11.63 -10.04 21.38
N LEU A 112 -10.46 -9.89 20.80
CA LEU A 112 -10.24 -10.08 19.37
C LEU A 112 -9.72 -11.49 19.07
N SER A 113 -10.29 -12.13 18.05
CA SER A 113 -9.76 -13.37 17.52
C SER A 113 -8.39 -13.16 16.87
N ARG A 114 -7.66 -14.26 16.62
CA ARG A 114 -6.37 -14.19 15.95
C ARG A 114 -6.48 -13.59 14.54
N GLU A 115 -7.58 -13.92 13.84
CA GLU A 115 -7.88 -13.41 12.51
C GLU A 115 -8.18 -11.90 12.53
N ALA A 116 -8.93 -11.43 13.53
CA ALA A 116 -9.20 -10.00 13.73
C ALA A 116 -7.90 -9.23 14.03
N LEU A 117 -7.05 -9.77 14.88
CA LEU A 117 -5.72 -9.21 15.15
C LEU A 117 -4.86 -9.14 13.88
N ALA A 118 -4.87 -10.18 13.03
CA ALA A 118 -4.14 -10.16 11.76
C ALA A 118 -4.64 -9.04 10.84
N GLN A 119 -5.95 -8.85 10.71
CA GLN A 119 -6.53 -7.76 9.93
C GLN A 119 -6.06 -6.38 10.43
N ILE A 120 -6.12 -6.14 11.74
CA ILE A 120 -5.68 -4.88 12.37
C ILE A 120 -4.18 -4.65 12.14
N VAL A 121 -3.35 -5.67 12.40
CA VAL A 121 -1.90 -5.55 12.26
C VAL A 121 -1.49 -5.28 10.82
N TYR A 122 -2.07 -5.99 9.85
CA TYR A 122 -1.76 -5.75 8.44
C TYR A 122 -2.26 -4.38 7.97
N THR A 123 -3.43 -3.95 8.43
CA THR A 123 -3.99 -2.63 8.10
C THR A 123 -3.16 -1.48 8.66
N LEU A 124 -2.67 -1.58 9.89
CA LEU A 124 -1.88 -0.51 10.49
C LEU A 124 -0.41 -0.51 10.04
N THR A 125 0.20 -1.69 9.86
CA THR A 125 1.60 -1.79 9.41
C THR A 125 1.81 -1.55 7.92
N GLN A 126 0.78 -1.13 7.17
CA GLN A 126 0.96 -0.60 5.82
C GLN A 126 1.62 0.79 5.85
N PHE A 127 1.45 1.53 6.94
CA PHE A 127 2.04 2.87 7.09
C PHE A 127 3.50 2.75 7.49
N PRO A 128 4.42 3.44 6.77
CA PRO A 128 5.86 3.37 7.07
C PRO A 128 6.25 3.83 8.48
N THR A 129 5.36 4.59 9.12
CA THR A 129 5.53 5.06 10.50
C THR A 129 5.14 4.02 11.55
N VAL A 130 4.56 2.86 11.17
CA VAL A 130 4.11 1.81 12.08
C VAL A 130 4.85 0.52 11.77
N THR A 131 5.68 0.06 12.69
CA THR A 131 6.44 -1.19 12.57
C THR A 131 5.84 -2.34 13.36
N SER A 132 5.04 -2.03 14.38
CA SER A 132 4.35 -3.00 15.23
C SER A 132 3.05 -2.44 15.78
N VAL A 133 2.18 -3.33 16.22
CA VAL A 133 0.90 -3.01 16.85
C VAL A 133 0.86 -3.64 18.23
N GLU A 134 0.47 -2.87 19.25
CA GLU A 134 0.23 -3.36 20.59
C GLU A 134 -1.28 -3.42 20.83
N VAL A 135 -1.77 -4.58 21.29
CA VAL A 135 -3.16 -4.79 21.71
C VAL A 135 -3.12 -5.49 23.06
N ASP A 136 -3.80 -4.96 24.05
CA ASP A 136 -3.86 -5.51 25.41
C ASP A 136 -2.49 -5.79 26.06
N GLY A 137 -1.51 -4.92 25.78
CA GLY A 137 -0.14 -5.05 26.28
C GLY A 137 0.70 -6.12 25.58
N GLN A 138 0.20 -6.70 24.50
CA GLN A 138 0.93 -7.66 23.67
C GLN A 138 1.30 -7.03 22.32
N THR A 139 2.58 -7.12 21.96
CA THR A 139 3.09 -6.56 20.71
C THR A 139 3.05 -7.59 19.58
N TYR A 140 2.52 -7.18 18.42
CA TYR A 140 2.39 -7.97 17.21
C TYR A 140 3.08 -7.30 16.03
N THR A 141 3.56 -8.12 15.10
CA THR A 141 4.05 -7.71 13.79
C THR A 141 3.41 -8.60 12.73
N ARG A 142 3.56 -8.29 11.44
CA ARG A 142 3.10 -9.17 10.36
C ARG A 142 3.65 -10.60 10.49
N LYS A 143 4.88 -10.74 11.00
CA LYS A 143 5.48 -12.06 11.25
C LYS A 143 4.71 -12.90 12.28
N SER A 144 3.98 -12.27 13.18
CA SER A 144 3.14 -12.97 14.17
C SER A 144 1.96 -13.72 13.52
N PHE A 145 1.64 -13.40 12.26
CA PHE A 145 0.49 -13.93 11.51
C PHE A 145 0.90 -14.56 10.18
N GLU A 146 2.06 -15.20 10.14
CA GLU A 146 2.54 -15.92 8.94
C GLU A 146 1.58 -17.02 8.49
N ASP A 147 0.93 -17.68 9.44
CA ASP A 147 -0.09 -18.71 9.22
C ASP A 147 -1.44 -18.19 8.69
N GLN A 148 -1.64 -16.87 8.72
CA GLN A 148 -2.82 -16.18 8.19
C GLN A 148 -2.46 -15.25 7.02
N THR A 149 -1.27 -15.46 6.45
CA THR A 149 -0.79 -14.72 5.28
C THR A 149 -0.68 -15.70 4.12
N PRO A 150 -1.29 -15.41 2.95
CA PRO A 150 -1.16 -16.30 1.81
C PRO A 150 0.32 -16.47 1.44
N ALA A 151 0.67 -17.63 0.91
CA ALA A 151 2.07 -17.91 0.54
C ALA A 151 2.63 -16.84 -0.41
N ILE A 152 1.79 -16.27 -1.28
CA ILE A 152 2.11 -15.14 -2.14
C ILE A 152 1.08 -14.05 -1.84
N LEU A 153 1.50 -12.97 -1.20
CA LEU A 153 0.68 -11.80 -0.90
C LEU A 153 1.05 -10.68 -1.86
N VAL A 154 0.19 -10.39 -2.83
CA VAL A 154 0.34 -9.23 -3.72
C VAL A 154 -0.22 -8.01 -3.02
N GLU A 155 0.59 -6.96 -2.90
CA GLU A 155 0.21 -5.71 -2.25
C GLU A 155 0.08 -4.54 -3.25
N SER A 156 0.50 -4.78 -4.51
CA SER A 156 0.29 -3.93 -5.68
C SER A 156 0.44 -4.78 -6.95
N PRO A 157 -0.47 -4.66 -7.93
CA PRO A 157 -1.72 -3.91 -7.87
C PRO A 157 -2.73 -4.54 -6.91
N LEU A 158 -3.67 -3.73 -6.45
CA LEU A 158 -4.80 -4.20 -5.64
C LEU A 158 -5.95 -4.66 -6.55
N PRO A 159 -6.89 -5.48 -6.05
CA PRO A 159 -8.08 -5.86 -6.80
C PRO A 159 -8.82 -4.64 -7.36
N PHE A 160 -9.27 -4.75 -8.62
CA PHE A 160 -9.97 -3.73 -9.41
C PHE A 160 -9.15 -2.47 -9.71
N ALA A 161 -7.85 -2.45 -9.38
CA ALA A 161 -7.00 -1.32 -9.73
C ALA A 161 -6.98 -1.08 -11.24
N GLU A 162 -7.05 0.19 -11.63
CA GLU A 162 -6.79 0.62 -13.00
C GLU A 162 -5.28 0.53 -13.26
N VAL A 163 -4.89 -0.23 -14.30
CA VAL A 163 -3.48 -0.52 -14.59
C VAL A 163 -3.12 -0.17 -16.04
N THR A 164 -1.88 0.19 -16.23
CA THR A 164 -1.26 0.39 -17.55
C THR A 164 -0.30 -0.75 -17.86
N SER A 165 0.03 -0.93 -19.14
CA SER A 165 1.08 -1.82 -19.60
C SER A 165 2.39 -1.01 -19.80
N PRO A 166 3.56 -1.54 -19.41
CA PRO A 166 3.75 -2.79 -18.68
C PRO A 166 3.26 -2.73 -17.23
N LEU A 167 2.72 -3.83 -16.72
CA LEU A 167 2.23 -3.93 -15.34
C LEU A 167 3.40 -4.13 -14.38
N SER A 168 3.44 -3.32 -13.31
CA SER A 168 4.35 -3.56 -12.18
C SER A 168 3.58 -4.16 -11.01
N ALA A 169 4.17 -5.18 -10.38
CA ALA A 169 3.58 -5.84 -9.22
C ALA A 169 4.60 -6.03 -8.11
N SER A 170 4.15 -5.91 -6.86
CA SER A 170 4.99 -6.07 -5.68
C SER A 170 4.22 -6.67 -4.51
N GLY A 171 4.97 -7.22 -3.56
CA GLY A 171 4.40 -7.84 -2.37
C GLY A 171 5.41 -8.69 -1.61
N THR A 172 4.90 -9.71 -0.92
CA THR A 172 5.73 -10.65 -0.17
C THR A 172 5.37 -12.09 -0.50
N ALA A 173 6.37 -12.98 -0.43
CA ALA A 173 6.16 -14.40 -0.68
C ALA A 173 6.96 -15.28 0.28
N ASN A 174 6.38 -16.45 0.60
CA ASN A 174 7.04 -17.53 1.32
C ASN A 174 6.76 -18.83 0.55
N THR A 175 7.47 -18.99 -0.56
CA THR A 175 7.36 -20.11 -1.50
C THR A 175 8.60 -20.97 -1.45
N PHE A 176 8.52 -22.19 -1.99
CA PHE A 176 9.68 -23.08 -2.09
C PHE A 176 10.76 -22.44 -2.98
N GLU A 177 12.00 -22.45 -2.51
CA GLU A 177 13.16 -21.81 -3.18
C GLU A 177 12.96 -20.33 -3.53
N ALA A 178 12.07 -19.62 -2.80
CA ALA A 178 11.72 -18.23 -3.06
C ALA A 178 11.15 -17.97 -4.46
N SER A 179 10.67 -18.98 -5.16
CA SER A 179 10.24 -18.87 -6.56
C SER A 179 8.74 -19.12 -6.70
N PHE A 180 8.10 -18.39 -7.61
CA PHE A 180 6.71 -18.57 -8.02
C PHE A 180 6.53 -18.04 -9.44
N ASN A 181 5.38 -18.35 -10.06
CA ASN A 181 5.06 -17.91 -11.43
C ASN A 181 3.96 -16.86 -11.41
N TYR A 182 3.94 -16.03 -12.47
CA TYR A 182 2.80 -15.20 -12.77
C TYR A 182 2.28 -15.46 -14.17
N GLU A 183 1.00 -15.16 -14.36
CA GLU A 183 0.29 -15.13 -15.64
C GLU A 183 -0.51 -13.83 -15.72
N VAL A 184 -0.58 -13.25 -16.92
CA VAL A 184 -1.39 -12.06 -17.23
C VAL A 184 -2.43 -12.44 -18.26
N TYR A 185 -3.66 -12.02 -18.02
CA TYR A 185 -4.80 -12.28 -18.90
C TYR A 185 -5.39 -10.98 -19.42
N ASP A 186 -5.84 -10.99 -20.67
CA ASP A 186 -6.57 -9.89 -21.28
C ASP A 186 -8.07 -9.90 -20.92
N ALA A 187 -8.84 -8.91 -21.43
CA ALA A 187 -10.27 -8.80 -21.19
C ALA A 187 -11.09 -9.94 -21.81
N ASP A 188 -10.58 -10.62 -22.81
CA ASP A 188 -11.20 -11.78 -23.45
C ASP A 188 -10.86 -13.10 -22.72
N GLY A 189 -10.03 -13.04 -21.68
CA GLY A 189 -9.59 -14.17 -20.88
C GLY A 189 -8.46 -14.99 -21.52
N ASN A 190 -7.76 -14.43 -22.52
CA ASN A 190 -6.60 -15.08 -23.10
C ASN A 190 -5.35 -14.84 -22.26
N LEU A 191 -4.50 -15.84 -22.14
CA LEU A 191 -3.17 -15.70 -21.56
C LEU A 191 -2.29 -14.89 -22.52
N VAL A 192 -1.87 -13.68 -22.08
CA VAL A 192 -1.04 -12.77 -22.90
C VAL A 192 0.41 -12.70 -22.42
N GLY A 193 0.68 -13.13 -21.19
CA GLY A 193 2.05 -13.18 -20.67
C GLY A 193 2.20 -14.08 -19.45
N GLU A 194 3.39 -14.68 -19.33
CA GLU A 194 3.77 -15.52 -18.20
C GLU A 194 5.28 -15.44 -17.95
N ASN A 195 5.67 -15.55 -16.70
CA ASN A 195 7.09 -15.68 -16.31
C ASN A 195 7.18 -16.16 -14.86
N PHE A 196 8.42 -16.41 -14.39
CA PHE A 196 8.69 -16.68 -12.99
C PHE A 196 9.21 -15.44 -12.28
N VAL A 197 9.05 -15.43 -10.95
CA VAL A 197 9.52 -14.39 -10.04
C VAL A 197 10.35 -15.03 -8.93
N THR A 198 11.41 -14.38 -8.53
CA THR A 198 12.20 -14.77 -7.36
C THR A 198 12.09 -13.70 -6.29
N ALA A 199 11.55 -14.06 -5.13
CA ALA A 199 11.53 -13.21 -3.95
C ALA A 199 12.90 -13.15 -3.26
N THR A 200 13.10 -12.18 -2.38
CA THR A 200 14.36 -12.01 -1.64
C THR A 200 14.65 -13.13 -0.65
N SER A 201 13.65 -13.92 -0.29
CA SER A 201 13.71 -15.06 0.63
C SER A 201 12.53 -16.00 0.40
N GLY A 202 12.60 -17.22 0.91
CA GLY A 202 11.56 -18.24 0.82
C GLY A 202 11.83 -19.41 1.76
N THR A 203 11.09 -20.51 1.59
CA THR A 203 11.26 -21.77 2.35
C THR A 203 11.26 -21.55 3.87
N GLY A 204 10.16 -20.98 4.38
CA GLY A 204 9.98 -20.70 5.82
C GLY A 204 10.38 -19.29 6.26
N THR A 205 10.93 -18.47 5.36
CA THR A 205 11.22 -17.05 5.61
C THR A 205 10.59 -16.21 4.52
N ARG A 206 9.61 -15.37 4.88
CA ARG A 206 8.93 -14.49 3.93
C ARG A 206 9.90 -13.45 3.38
N GLY A 207 9.99 -13.37 2.05
CA GLY A 207 10.75 -12.37 1.33
C GLY A 207 9.84 -11.36 0.64
N THR A 208 10.42 -10.29 0.11
CA THR A 208 9.75 -9.32 -0.74
C THR A 208 9.97 -9.67 -2.21
N PHE A 209 9.04 -9.26 -3.07
CA PHE A 209 9.20 -9.33 -4.51
C PHE A 209 8.72 -8.05 -5.18
N GLU A 210 9.30 -7.77 -6.31
CA GLU A 210 8.87 -6.74 -7.26
C GLU A 210 9.21 -7.23 -8.67
N PHE A 211 8.26 -7.10 -9.61
CA PHE A 211 8.51 -7.42 -11.01
C PHE A 211 7.68 -6.51 -11.92
N THR A 212 8.12 -6.42 -13.18
CA THR A 212 7.40 -5.72 -14.25
C THR A 212 7.20 -6.70 -15.40
N THR A 213 6.00 -6.71 -15.95
CA THR A 213 5.62 -7.59 -17.08
C THR A 213 6.16 -7.06 -18.41
N GLY A 214 5.95 -7.82 -19.50
CA GLY A 214 6.02 -7.28 -20.85
C GLY A 214 4.90 -6.31 -21.18
N ASP A 215 4.96 -5.71 -22.36
CA ASP A 215 3.89 -4.85 -22.89
C ASP A 215 2.76 -5.70 -23.47
N PHE A 216 1.51 -5.34 -23.12
CA PHE A 216 0.28 -5.99 -23.58
C PHE A 216 -0.76 -4.94 -23.99
N ASP A 217 -1.63 -5.27 -24.94
CA ASP A 217 -2.68 -4.36 -25.41
C ASP A 217 -3.75 -4.08 -24.34
N SER A 218 -4.05 -5.07 -23.50
CA SER A 218 -4.95 -4.94 -22.37
C SER A 218 -4.59 -5.93 -21.26
N ILE A 219 -4.95 -5.59 -20.02
CA ILE A 219 -4.73 -6.43 -18.83
C ILE A 219 -6.02 -6.43 -18.01
N SER A 220 -6.61 -7.59 -17.78
CA SER A 220 -7.81 -7.73 -16.95
C SER A 220 -7.59 -8.54 -15.68
N LYS A 221 -6.54 -9.35 -15.64
CA LYS A 221 -6.24 -10.19 -14.47
C LYS A 221 -4.76 -10.52 -14.37
N LEU A 222 -4.24 -10.45 -13.15
CA LEU A 222 -2.95 -11.02 -12.76
C LEU A 222 -3.22 -12.27 -11.92
N VAL A 223 -2.54 -13.37 -12.26
CA VAL A 223 -2.55 -14.62 -11.49
C VAL A 223 -1.14 -14.90 -11.03
N VAL A 224 -0.96 -15.19 -9.73
CA VAL A 224 0.33 -15.67 -9.19
C VAL A 224 0.14 -17.02 -8.53
N PHE A 225 1.11 -17.92 -8.66
CA PHE A 225 1.00 -19.28 -8.13
C PHE A 225 2.36 -19.94 -7.96
N GLU A 226 2.44 -20.91 -7.06
CA GLU A 226 3.58 -21.81 -6.97
C GLU A 226 3.28 -23.10 -7.78
N PRO A 227 4.11 -23.46 -8.76
CA PRO A 227 3.94 -24.72 -9.46
C PRO A 227 4.25 -25.90 -8.52
N SER A 228 3.39 -26.90 -8.50
CA SER A 228 3.62 -28.15 -7.77
C SER A 228 4.87 -28.87 -8.31
N ALA A 229 5.75 -29.27 -7.41
CA ALA A 229 6.93 -30.06 -7.77
C ALA A 229 6.58 -31.49 -8.27
N GLU A 230 5.36 -31.97 -8.00
CA GLU A 230 4.92 -33.31 -8.37
C GLU A 230 4.44 -33.38 -9.81
N ASP A 231 3.60 -32.43 -10.24
CA ASP A 231 2.89 -32.48 -11.51
C ASP A 231 2.80 -31.15 -12.26
N GLY A 232 3.39 -30.07 -11.69
CA GLY A 232 3.35 -28.74 -12.27
C GLY A 232 2.01 -28.02 -12.12
N SER A 233 1.04 -28.57 -11.41
CA SER A 233 -0.24 -27.92 -11.17
C SER A 233 -0.07 -26.63 -10.37
N LYS A 234 -1.02 -25.70 -10.55
CA LYS A 234 -0.99 -24.41 -9.84
C LYS A 234 -1.42 -24.62 -8.37
N THR A 235 -0.53 -24.33 -7.45
CA THR A 235 -0.79 -24.32 -6.01
C THR A 235 -0.63 -22.92 -5.45
N LYS A 236 -1.16 -22.65 -4.25
CA LYS A 236 -1.06 -21.34 -3.60
C LYS A 236 -1.48 -20.18 -4.53
N LEU A 237 -2.50 -20.45 -5.32
CA LEU A 237 -2.97 -19.59 -6.38
C LEU A 237 -3.67 -18.35 -5.83
N VAL A 238 -3.32 -17.19 -6.37
CA VAL A 238 -3.92 -15.89 -6.08
C VAL A 238 -4.30 -15.22 -7.39
N GLU A 239 -5.59 -14.88 -7.56
CA GLU A 239 -6.10 -14.16 -8.70
C GLU A 239 -6.48 -12.74 -8.31
N ILE A 240 -6.04 -11.76 -9.07
CA ILE A 240 -6.27 -10.34 -8.85
C ILE A 240 -6.97 -9.78 -10.09
N PRO A 241 -8.28 -9.50 -10.00
CA PRO A 241 -9.01 -8.82 -11.06
C PRO A 241 -8.49 -7.39 -11.22
N LEU A 242 -8.33 -6.93 -12.47
CA LEU A 242 -7.78 -5.63 -12.82
C LEU A 242 -8.64 -4.94 -13.89
N THR A 243 -8.47 -3.63 -14.03
CA THR A 243 -9.10 -2.83 -15.08
C THR A 243 -8.01 -2.20 -15.94
N SER A 244 -8.05 -2.40 -17.27
CA SER A 244 -7.17 -1.69 -18.20
C SER A 244 -7.58 -0.23 -18.34
N SER A 245 -6.61 0.67 -18.29
CA SER A 245 -6.81 2.09 -18.63
C SER A 245 -6.70 2.33 -20.14
#